data_428e176e4de20ff4a3230f1bdd5bf6a7
#
_entry.id   428e176e4de20ff4a3230f1bdd5bf6a7
#
_cell.length_a   1.000
_cell.length_b   1.000
_cell.length_c   1.000
_cell.angle_alpha   90.00
_cell.angle_beta   90.00
_cell.angle_gamma   90.00
#
_symmetry.space_group_name_H-M   'P 1'
#
loop_
_entity.id
_entity.type
_entity.pdbx_description
1 polymer ?
#
loop_
_entity_poly.entity_id
_entity_poly.type
_entity_poly.pdbx_seq_one_letter_code
_entity_poly.pdbx_strand_id
1 'polypeptide(L)'
;MKWPGFRVAALLVALAWIPAGFAAMPARPEATHAPSGVYYEIFVRSWYDTNGDGIGDLNGVTAKLGYLQSLGVSGIWLMPINPSPSYHGYDITDYRAINPQYGSTADFERLVREAHKRGIKVIMDLVANHTSNQSPWFKAARDPHSKYHDWYSWAKPDTDLKAISATGGFAWHALPDGQNYLGVFTDEMPDLNYDDPAVRKEMIDVGKFWLKKGVDGFRLDAAQHVYLDFETDWNSASVLEKNLDWWREFHRGIDAVDPHAWVVGEVWQQYADQLAPWMDALDATFDFPLAMRLIDSAKQERDRDLGATLQRIGDDYRAAGHGRFDDAPLLSNHDTERVMSQLDGNADHMRVAAAMLLTLPGHPFIYYGEELGMRGQKPDPHLREPMRWYRAGKGPGEPTWEGWSAGDGPAVSVEAEEKDPGSLLDWYRMLIGWRRDIPALRDGVPRDWRDANRRVAAWELDDAHGDVLVLHNLSGKPQTIALPARRFHKLLKHSRADTSLDGNGVTLPPYGSAILQ
;
A
#
# COMPACT_ATOMS: atom_id res chain seq x y z
N MET A 1 12.51 21.94 61.94
CA MET A 1 12.09 23.03 61.07
C MET A 1 10.84 22.56 60.31
N LYS A 2 9.67 23.16 60.65
CA LYS A 2 8.38 22.80 60.07
C LYS A 2 8.10 23.73 58.90
N TRP A 3 7.70 23.18 57.76
CA TRP A 3 7.22 23.93 56.61
C TRP A 3 5.68 24.06 56.69
N PRO A 4 5.11 25.23 56.40
CA PRO A 4 3.66 25.42 56.41
C PRO A 4 3.06 25.01 55.07
N GLY A 5 1.91 24.33 55.14
CA GLY A 5 1.12 23.94 53.99
C GLY A 5 0.38 25.11 53.34
N PHE A 6 0.45 25.18 52.01
CA PHE A 6 -0.42 26.01 51.17
C PHE A 6 -1.59 25.14 50.67
N ARG A 7 -2.80 25.50 51.10
CA ARG A 7 -4.04 24.98 50.49
C ARG A 7 -4.37 25.87 49.30
N VAL A 8 -4.31 25.29 48.11
CA VAL A 8 -4.83 25.92 46.88
C VAL A 8 -6.30 25.49 46.75
N ALA A 9 -7.20 26.45 46.83
CA ALA A 9 -8.60 26.26 46.51
C ALA A 9 -8.76 26.31 44.99
N ALA A 10 -9.14 25.19 44.38
CA ALA A 10 -9.48 25.13 42.96
C ALA A 10 -10.89 25.71 42.74
N LEU A 11 -10.97 26.87 42.11
CA LEU A 11 -12.22 27.41 41.57
C LEU A 11 -12.50 26.69 40.24
N LEU A 12 -13.49 25.81 40.22
CA LEU A 12 -14.06 25.24 38.99
C LEU A 12 -14.97 26.30 38.34
N VAL A 13 -14.47 26.94 37.30
CA VAL A 13 -15.30 27.72 36.38
C VAL A 13 -15.81 26.76 35.31
N ALA A 14 -17.07 26.35 35.42
CA ALA A 14 -17.75 25.61 34.37
C ALA A 14 -18.09 26.58 33.24
N LEU A 15 -17.26 26.63 32.19
CA LEU A 15 -17.63 27.21 30.90
C LEU A 15 -18.52 26.21 30.18
N ALA A 16 -19.82 26.51 30.10
CA ALA A 16 -20.76 25.81 29.25
C ALA A 16 -20.40 26.15 27.80
N TRP A 17 -19.72 25.23 27.13
CA TRP A 17 -19.61 25.24 25.66
C TRP A 17 -20.95 24.80 25.09
N ILE A 18 -21.63 25.71 24.37
CA ILE A 18 -22.73 25.35 23.47
C ILE A 18 -22.04 24.91 22.18
N PRO A 19 -22.11 23.65 21.78
CA PRO A 19 -21.62 23.26 20.47
C PRO A 19 -22.54 23.87 19.43
N ALA A 20 -22.01 24.73 18.56
CA ALA A 20 -22.68 25.07 17.31
C ALA A 20 -22.92 23.73 16.59
N GLY A 21 -24.19 23.42 16.33
CA GLY A 21 -24.60 22.16 15.73
C GLY A 21 -23.95 21.98 14.35
N PHE A 22 -22.88 21.19 14.32
CA PHE A 22 -22.49 20.52 13.10
C PHE A 22 -23.59 19.49 12.84
N ALA A 23 -24.37 19.73 11.78
CA ALA A 23 -25.27 18.70 11.27
C ALA A 23 -24.38 17.47 11.00
N ALA A 24 -24.67 16.36 11.68
CA ALA A 24 -24.02 15.09 11.40
C ALA A 24 -24.19 14.83 9.89
N MET A 25 -23.09 14.82 9.17
CA MET A 25 -23.10 14.50 7.75
C MET A 25 -23.62 13.08 7.60
N PRO A 26 -24.48 12.79 6.61
CA PRO A 26 -24.96 11.44 6.39
C PRO A 26 -23.76 10.53 6.21
N ALA A 27 -23.75 9.42 6.98
CA ALA A 27 -22.79 8.35 6.78
C ALA A 27 -22.78 7.97 5.29
N ARG A 28 -21.58 7.74 4.74
CA ARG A 28 -21.46 7.21 3.38
C ARG A 28 -22.39 5.99 3.26
N PRO A 29 -23.16 5.82 2.16
CA PRO A 29 -23.84 4.56 1.92
C PRO A 29 -22.83 3.43 2.10
N GLU A 30 -23.24 2.30 2.71
CA GLU A 30 -22.36 1.13 2.82
C GLU A 30 -21.70 0.92 1.47
N ALA A 31 -20.39 1.22 1.39
CA ALA A 31 -19.65 0.94 0.18
C ALA A 31 -19.74 -0.56 0.02
N THR A 32 -20.43 -0.97 -1.04
CA THR A 32 -20.41 -2.37 -1.44
C THR A 32 -18.93 -2.69 -1.59
N HIS A 33 -18.45 -3.58 -0.73
CA HIS A 33 -17.06 -3.87 -0.46
C HIS A 33 -16.16 -3.73 -1.69
N ALA A 34 -15.01 -3.08 -1.50
CA ALA A 34 -13.90 -3.24 -2.43
C ALA A 34 -13.79 -4.74 -2.79
N PRO A 35 -13.46 -5.10 -4.02
CA PRO A 35 -13.34 -6.50 -4.37
C PRO A 35 -12.27 -7.13 -3.48
N SER A 36 -12.72 -7.87 -2.46
CA SER A 36 -11.86 -8.56 -1.51
C SER A 36 -10.91 -9.47 -2.27
N GLY A 37 -9.60 -9.23 -2.15
CA GLY A 37 -8.64 -10.02 -2.88
C GLY A 37 -7.21 -9.51 -2.76
N VAL A 38 -6.32 -10.13 -3.49
CA VAL A 38 -4.90 -9.77 -3.53
C VAL A 38 -4.66 -8.81 -4.68
N TYR A 39 -4.00 -7.70 -4.38
CA TYR A 39 -3.55 -6.74 -5.38
C TYR A 39 -2.08 -6.94 -5.72
N TYR A 40 -1.71 -6.60 -6.95
CA TYR A 40 -0.35 -6.77 -7.46
C TYR A 40 0.15 -5.44 -8.03
N GLU A 41 1.22 -4.91 -7.44
CA GLU A 41 1.84 -3.66 -7.85
C GLU A 41 2.73 -3.88 -9.07
N ILE A 42 2.55 -3.08 -10.12
CA ILE A 42 3.28 -3.15 -11.38
C ILE A 42 3.96 -1.83 -11.70
N PHE A 43 5.28 -1.85 -11.80
CA PHE A 43 6.02 -0.81 -12.49
C PHE A 43 6.05 -1.13 -13.99
N VAL A 44 5.24 -0.41 -14.78
CA VAL A 44 5.03 -0.71 -16.21
C VAL A 44 6.35 -0.75 -16.97
N ARG A 45 7.26 0.20 -16.70
CA ARG A 45 8.61 0.27 -17.30
C ARG A 45 9.41 -1.03 -17.15
N SER A 46 9.24 -1.73 -16.04
CA SER A 46 9.98 -2.94 -15.69
C SER A 46 9.23 -4.24 -16.00
N TRP A 47 8.01 -4.16 -16.53
CA TRP A 47 7.13 -5.33 -16.59
C TRP A 47 7.37 -6.18 -17.85
N TYR A 48 6.98 -5.69 -19.03
CA TYR A 48 7.13 -6.43 -20.30
C TYR A 48 7.11 -5.46 -21.48
N ASP A 49 8.12 -5.53 -22.33
CA ASP A 49 8.35 -4.70 -23.50
C ASP A 49 7.79 -5.37 -24.76
N THR A 50 6.77 -4.80 -25.38
CA THR A 50 6.17 -5.38 -26.61
C THR A 50 6.67 -4.75 -27.90
N ASN A 51 7.30 -3.58 -27.83
CA ASN A 51 7.75 -2.81 -29.00
C ASN A 51 9.26 -2.92 -29.26
N GLY A 52 10.03 -3.44 -28.29
CA GLY A 52 11.47 -3.70 -28.40
C GLY A 52 12.35 -2.47 -28.17
N ASP A 53 11.84 -1.44 -27.46
CA ASP A 53 12.60 -0.24 -27.12
C ASP A 53 13.37 -0.33 -25.80
N GLY A 54 13.24 -1.47 -25.09
CA GLY A 54 13.87 -1.73 -23.80
C GLY A 54 13.04 -1.30 -22.60
N ILE A 55 11.86 -0.75 -22.83
CA ILE A 55 10.95 -0.23 -21.81
C ILE A 55 9.65 -1.03 -21.83
N GLY A 56 9.20 -1.50 -20.69
CA GLY A 56 7.89 -2.15 -20.57
C GLY A 56 6.74 -1.19 -20.89
N ASP A 57 5.65 -1.73 -21.43
CA ASP A 57 4.51 -0.95 -21.91
C ASP A 57 3.14 -1.55 -21.49
N LEU A 58 2.05 -0.81 -21.74
CA LEU A 58 0.68 -1.22 -21.38
C LEU A 58 0.20 -2.44 -22.18
N ASN A 59 0.73 -2.64 -23.39
CA ASN A 59 0.46 -3.84 -24.17
C ASN A 59 1.15 -5.04 -23.54
N GLY A 60 2.32 -4.83 -22.92
CA GLY A 60 3.04 -5.82 -22.14
C GLY A 60 2.27 -6.23 -20.89
N VAL A 61 1.68 -5.27 -20.18
CA VAL A 61 0.78 -5.60 -19.06
C VAL A 61 -0.41 -6.42 -19.57
N THR A 62 -1.03 -6.01 -20.67
CA THR A 62 -2.14 -6.74 -21.29
C THR A 62 -1.74 -8.16 -21.70
N ALA A 63 -0.56 -8.34 -22.29
CA ALA A 63 -0.04 -9.65 -22.72
C ALA A 63 0.20 -10.60 -21.54
N LYS A 64 0.50 -10.06 -20.35
CA LYS A 64 0.81 -10.84 -19.14
C LYS A 64 -0.38 -10.97 -18.16
N LEU A 65 -1.58 -10.52 -18.52
CA LEU A 65 -2.79 -10.73 -17.69
C LEU A 65 -3.08 -12.20 -17.43
N GLY A 66 -2.72 -13.11 -18.34
CA GLY A 66 -2.83 -14.55 -18.12
C GLY A 66 -1.96 -15.06 -16.97
N TYR A 67 -0.74 -14.53 -16.83
CA TYR A 67 0.14 -14.82 -15.69
C TYR A 67 -0.48 -14.33 -14.38
N LEU A 68 -0.94 -13.08 -14.33
CA LEU A 68 -1.59 -12.49 -13.15
C LEU A 68 -2.85 -13.27 -12.75
N GLN A 69 -3.66 -13.68 -13.73
CA GLN A 69 -4.81 -14.54 -13.48
C GLN A 69 -4.41 -15.91 -12.93
N SER A 70 -3.33 -16.51 -13.43
CA SER A 70 -2.83 -17.81 -12.94
C SER A 70 -2.22 -17.72 -11.54
N LEU A 71 -1.67 -16.55 -11.17
CA LEU A 71 -1.23 -16.26 -9.82
C LEU A 71 -2.43 -16.12 -8.86
N GLY A 72 -3.58 -15.72 -9.39
CA GLY A 72 -4.84 -15.62 -8.65
C GLY A 72 -5.11 -14.24 -8.07
N VAL A 73 -4.42 -13.18 -8.53
CA VAL A 73 -4.66 -11.82 -8.07
C VAL A 73 -6.03 -11.29 -8.53
N SER A 74 -6.63 -10.45 -7.73
CA SER A 74 -7.94 -9.86 -7.96
C SER A 74 -7.86 -8.43 -8.49
N GLY A 75 -6.72 -7.78 -8.35
CA GLY A 75 -6.48 -6.43 -8.84
C GLY A 75 -5.03 -6.17 -9.13
N ILE A 76 -4.77 -5.15 -9.93
CA ILE A 76 -3.44 -4.61 -10.19
C ILE A 76 -3.40 -3.13 -9.82
N TRP A 77 -2.27 -2.70 -9.25
CA TRP A 77 -1.93 -1.30 -9.08
C TRP A 77 -0.84 -0.95 -10.09
N LEU A 78 -1.14 -0.01 -10.98
CA LEU A 78 -0.18 0.56 -11.92
C LEU A 78 0.49 1.76 -11.27
N MET A 79 1.82 1.70 -11.05
CA MET A 79 2.62 2.89 -10.71
C MET A 79 2.40 3.97 -11.79
N PRO A 80 2.81 5.24 -11.58
CA PRO A 80 2.43 6.34 -12.46
C PRO A 80 2.65 6.06 -13.95
N ILE A 81 1.60 6.22 -14.74
CA ILE A 81 1.61 5.97 -16.20
C ILE A 81 1.43 7.24 -17.02
N ASN A 82 1.36 8.39 -16.36
CA ASN A 82 1.22 9.68 -16.99
C ASN A 82 2.55 10.18 -17.59
N PRO A 83 2.54 11.13 -18.53
CA PRO A 83 3.75 11.76 -19.05
C PRO A 83 4.57 12.39 -17.91
N SER A 84 5.84 12.03 -17.87
CA SER A 84 6.82 12.46 -16.86
C SER A 84 8.20 12.50 -17.50
N PRO A 85 9.07 13.46 -17.15
CA PRO A 85 10.44 13.50 -17.62
C PRO A 85 11.34 12.47 -16.93
N SER A 86 10.97 11.97 -15.74
CA SER A 86 11.74 11.00 -14.99
C SER A 86 11.35 9.55 -15.32
N TYR A 87 12.24 8.62 -15.00
CA TYR A 87 11.98 7.18 -15.16
C TYR A 87 10.91 6.67 -14.19
N HIS A 88 10.78 7.28 -13.00
CA HIS A 88 9.87 6.85 -11.94
C HIS A 88 8.42 7.28 -12.15
N GLY A 89 8.19 8.37 -12.91
CA GLY A 89 6.85 8.80 -13.28
C GLY A 89 6.12 9.70 -12.30
N TYR A 90 6.69 9.96 -11.11
CA TYR A 90 6.00 10.75 -10.08
C TYR A 90 5.98 12.26 -10.36
N ASP A 91 6.84 12.80 -11.18
CA ASP A 91 6.84 14.21 -11.61
C ASP A 91 6.00 14.39 -12.89
N ILE A 92 4.68 14.41 -12.71
CA ILE A 92 3.69 14.40 -13.80
C ILE A 92 3.63 15.75 -14.52
N THR A 93 3.62 15.71 -15.85
CA THR A 93 3.44 16.89 -16.71
C THR A 93 2.03 17.03 -17.30
N ASP A 94 1.29 15.93 -17.46
CA ASP A 94 -0.10 15.91 -17.93
C ASP A 94 -0.87 14.76 -17.28
N TYR A 95 -1.81 15.11 -16.40
CA TYR A 95 -2.62 14.13 -15.65
C TYR A 95 -3.67 13.39 -16.48
N ARG A 96 -3.95 13.80 -17.72
CA ARG A 96 -4.98 13.19 -18.58
C ARG A 96 -4.44 12.46 -19.79
N ALA A 97 -3.13 12.33 -19.87
CA ALA A 97 -2.45 11.60 -20.95
C ALA A 97 -1.74 10.36 -20.42
N ILE A 98 -1.46 9.42 -21.29
CA ILE A 98 -0.57 8.29 -21.07
C ILE A 98 0.84 8.67 -21.52
N ASN A 99 1.86 8.26 -20.77
CA ASN A 99 3.26 8.42 -21.15
C ASN A 99 3.50 7.75 -22.51
N PRO A 100 4.00 8.48 -23.52
CA PRO A 100 4.22 7.92 -24.85
C PRO A 100 5.14 6.68 -24.88
N GLN A 101 6.02 6.52 -23.89
CA GLN A 101 6.83 5.31 -23.74
C GLN A 101 6.00 4.09 -23.34
N TYR A 102 4.84 4.28 -22.71
CA TYR A 102 3.96 3.19 -22.26
C TYR A 102 2.82 2.89 -23.23
N GLY A 103 2.63 3.74 -24.25
CA GLY A 103 1.59 3.56 -25.26
C GLY A 103 0.59 4.72 -25.33
N SER A 104 -0.65 4.39 -25.61
CA SER A 104 -1.73 5.36 -25.83
C SER A 104 -2.89 5.14 -24.84
N THR A 105 -3.80 6.12 -24.76
CA THR A 105 -5.08 5.98 -24.04
C THR A 105 -5.89 4.77 -24.54
N ALA A 106 -5.85 4.46 -25.84
CA ALA A 106 -6.53 3.29 -26.39
C ALA A 106 -5.92 1.96 -25.89
N ASP A 107 -4.59 1.92 -25.70
CA ASP A 107 -3.89 0.77 -25.11
C ASP A 107 -4.28 0.59 -23.65
N PHE A 108 -4.38 1.67 -22.90
CA PHE A 108 -4.86 1.66 -21.53
C PHE A 108 -6.31 1.17 -21.41
N GLU A 109 -7.22 1.72 -22.20
CA GLU A 109 -8.63 1.28 -22.23
C GLU A 109 -8.75 -0.20 -22.64
N ARG A 110 -7.85 -0.69 -23.51
CA ARG A 110 -7.79 -2.12 -23.86
C ARG A 110 -7.33 -2.95 -22.65
N LEU A 111 -6.27 -2.53 -21.96
CA LEU A 111 -5.78 -3.19 -20.77
C LEU A 111 -6.90 -3.34 -19.72
N VAL A 112 -7.60 -2.25 -19.39
CA VAL A 112 -8.70 -2.26 -18.42
C VAL A 112 -9.79 -3.25 -18.84
N ARG A 113 -10.25 -3.20 -20.10
CA ARG A 113 -11.27 -4.14 -20.59
C ARG A 113 -10.82 -5.61 -20.52
N GLU A 114 -9.56 -5.89 -20.85
CA GLU A 114 -9.02 -7.26 -20.83
C GLU A 114 -8.77 -7.77 -19.42
N ALA A 115 -8.40 -6.88 -18.47
CA ALA A 115 -8.31 -7.17 -17.05
C ALA A 115 -9.68 -7.52 -16.47
N HIS A 116 -10.69 -6.69 -16.73
CA HIS A 116 -12.06 -6.91 -16.27
C HIS A 116 -12.66 -8.22 -16.78
N LYS A 117 -12.41 -8.62 -18.03
CA LYS A 117 -12.82 -9.94 -18.55
C LYS A 117 -12.26 -11.11 -17.76
N ARG A 118 -11.16 -10.91 -17.05
CA ARG A 118 -10.48 -11.91 -16.20
C ARG A 118 -10.84 -11.77 -14.72
N GLY A 119 -11.70 -10.82 -14.37
CA GLY A 119 -12.05 -10.51 -12.98
C GLY A 119 -10.95 -9.77 -12.24
N ILE A 120 -10.01 -9.14 -12.96
CA ILE A 120 -8.92 -8.35 -12.39
C ILE A 120 -9.29 -6.87 -12.43
N LYS A 121 -9.31 -6.23 -11.28
CA LYS A 121 -9.50 -4.79 -11.11
C LYS A 121 -8.22 -4.02 -11.47
N VAL A 122 -8.37 -2.76 -11.87
CA VAL A 122 -7.25 -1.88 -12.21
C VAL A 122 -7.35 -0.60 -11.39
N ILE A 123 -6.43 -0.41 -10.46
CA ILE A 123 -6.23 0.89 -9.81
C ILE A 123 -4.96 1.54 -10.34
N MET A 124 -4.96 2.87 -10.38
CA MET A 124 -3.80 3.62 -10.84
C MET A 124 -3.28 4.54 -9.76
N ASP A 125 -2.01 4.89 -9.86
CA ASP A 125 -1.39 5.88 -8.99
C ASP A 125 -1.91 7.28 -9.31
N LEU A 126 -2.34 8.01 -8.29
CA LEU A 126 -2.74 9.41 -8.38
C LEU A 126 -1.78 10.27 -7.55
N VAL A 127 -0.87 10.94 -8.25
CA VAL A 127 0.10 11.86 -7.64
C VAL A 127 -0.57 13.20 -7.44
N ALA A 128 -1.25 13.37 -6.30
CA ALA A 128 -2.03 14.58 -6.05
C ALA A 128 -1.20 15.69 -5.38
N ASN A 129 -0.12 15.35 -4.66
CA ASN A 129 0.63 16.33 -3.87
C ASN A 129 1.35 17.40 -4.71
N HIS A 130 1.94 17.03 -5.84
CA HIS A 130 2.83 17.87 -6.63
C HIS A 130 2.69 17.59 -8.13
N THR A 131 3.31 18.43 -8.94
CA THR A 131 3.48 18.22 -10.38
C THR A 131 4.97 18.21 -10.72
N SER A 132 5.33 17.89 -11.97
CA SER A 132 6.66 18.21 -12.47
C SER A 132 6.87 19.74 -12.53
N ASN A 133 8.11 20.19 -12.29
CA ASN A 133 8.52 21.56 -12.61
C ASN A 133 8.46 21.84 -14.14
N GLN A 134 8.31 20.79 -14.95
CA GLN A 134 8.10 20.87 -16.40
C GLN A 134 6.62 20.91 -16.79
N SER A 135 5.70 20.74 -15.83
CA SER A 135 4.26 20.87 -16.07
C SER A 135 3.90 22.23 -16.69
N PRO A 136 3.00 22.26 -17.69
CA PRO A 136 2.45 23.53 -18.20
C PRO A 136 1.84 24.41 -17.10
N TRP A 137 1.25 23.81 -16.07
CA TRP A 137 0.69 24.55 -14.94
C TRP A 137 1.77 25.29 -14.16
N PHE A 138 2.85 24.59 -13.76
CA PHE A 138 3.96 25.21 -13.03
C PHE A 138 4.69 26.25 -13.85
N LYS A 139 4.96 25.98 -15.14
CA LYS A 139 5.59 26.96 -16.04
C LYS A 139 4.79 28.24 -16.16
N ALA A 140 3.46 28.12 -16.25
CA ALA A 140 2.58 29.29 -16.27
C ALA A 140 2.47 29.97 -14.90
N ALA A 141 2.54 29.22 -13.79
CA ALA A 141 2.44 29.73 -12.43
C ALA A 141 3.61 30.67 -12.04
N ARG A 142 4.74 30.61 -12.74
CA ARG A 142 5.89 31.51 -12.53
C ARG A 142 5.56 32.97 -12.85
N ASP A 143 4.54 33.23 -13.68
CA ASP A 143 3.99 34.56 -13.88
C ASP A 143 2.97 34.85 -12.75
N PRO A 144 3.21 35.88 -11.88
CA PRO A 144 2.28 36.25 -10.80
C PRO A 144 0.88 36.66 -11.27
N HIS A 145 0.70 36.99 -12.55
CA HIS A 145 -0.60 37.33 -13.13
C HIS A 145 -1.31 36.11 -13.78
N SER A 146 -0.68 34.96 -13.79
CA SER A 146 -1.27 33.76 -14.31
C SER A 146 -2.37 33.25 -13.38
N LYS A 147 -3.45 32.70 -13.95
CA LYS A 147 -4.48 31.97 -13.18
C LYS A 147 -3.93 30.74 -12.44
N TYR A 148 -2.74 30.29 -12.80
CA TYR A 148 -2.08 29.13 -12.17
C TYR A 148 -1.11 29.54 -11.06
N HIS A 149 -0.87 30.84 -10.82
CA HIS A 149 0.10 31.28 -9.82
C HIS A 149 -0.23 30.71 -8.45
N ASP A 150 -1.47 30.90 -8.00
CA ASP A 150 -1.93 30.45 -6.69
C ASP A 150 -2.17 28.94 -6.59
N TRP A 151 -1.97 28.20 -7.71
CA TRP A 151 -2.01 26.73 -7.70
C TRP A 151 -0.80 26.10 -7.03
N TYR A 152 0.24 26.88 -6.78
CA TYR A 152 1.47 26.42 -6.11
C TYR A 152 1.73 27.25 -4.87
N SER A 153 2.49 26.69 -3.94
CA SER A 153 2.87 27.36 -2.70
C SER A 153 4.16 28.16 -2.90
N TRP A 154 4.07 29.48 -2.70
CA TRP A 154 5.18 30.43 -2.85
C TRP A 154 5.63 30.93 -1.49
N ALA A 155 6.95 31.10 -1.28
CA ALA A 155 7.51 31.61 -0.05
C ALA A 155 7.10 33.04 0.20
N LYS A 156 6.68 33.33 1.43
CA LYS A 156 6.39 34.70 1.94
C LYS A 156 7.66 35.26 2.59
N PRO A 157 7.68 36.61 2.90
CA PRO A 157 8.86 37.23 3.51
C PRO A 157 9.33 36.63 4.84
N ASP A 158 8.43 35.97 5.57
CA ASP A 158 8.65 35.32 6.86
C ASP A 158 8.82 33.79 6.77
N THR A 159 8.81 33.23 5.56
CA THR A 159 8.99 31.80 5.36
C THR A 159 10.40 31.35 5.73
N ASP A 160 10.51 30.28 6.53
CA ASP A 160 11.79 29.62 6.79
C ASP A 160 12.22 28.78 5.57
N LEU A 161 13.06 29.39 4.72
CA LEU A 161 13.60 28.74 3.53
C LEU A 161 14.53 27.55 3.82
N LYS A 162 14.87 27.30 5.10
CA LYS A 162 15.70 26.18 5.54
C LYS A 162 14.87 25.00 6.09
N ALA A 163 13.54 25.10 6.02
CA ALA A 163 12.66 24.01 6.39
C ALA A 163 13.07 22.71 5.66
N ILE A 164 13.15 21.61 6.41
CA ILE A 164 13.64 20.33 5.90
C ILE A 164 12.56 19.62 5.10
N SER A 165 12.94 19.11 3.95
CA SER A 165 12.07 18.34 3.04
C SER A 165 11.85 16.91 3.53
N ALA A 166 10.90 16.20 2.95
CA ALA A 166 10.65 14.78 3.20
C ALA A 166 11.86 13.88 2.85
N THR A 167 12.72 14.34 1.96
CA THR A 167 13.92 13.62 1.51
C THR A 167 15.19 14.05 2.23
N GLY A 168 15.09 14.97 3.22
CA GLY A 168 16.20 15.45 4.03
C GLY A 168 16.97 16.65 3.45
N GLY A 169 16.56 17.17 2.28
CA GLY A 169 17.06 18.42 1.71
C GLY A 169 16.28 19.64 2.24
N PHE A 170 16.32 20.76 1.51
CA PHE A 170 15.45 21.90 1.77
C PHE A 170 14.12 21.76 1.00
N ALA A 171 13.02 22.18 1.63
CA ALA A 171 11.70 22.11 1.03
C ALA A 171 11.39 23.30 0.10
N TRP A 172 12.13 24.42 0.23
CA TRP A 172 11.93 25.62 -0.56
C TRP A 172 13.04 25.77 -1.61
N HIS A 173 12.63 25.94 -2.87
CA HIS A 173 13.53 25.94 -4.02
C HIS A 173 13.47 27.27 -4.76
N ALA A 174 14.66 27.84 -5.04
CA ALA A 174 14.77 29.15 -5.68
C ALA A 174 14.63 29.07 -7.20
N LEU A 175 13.84 29.98 -7.77
CA LEU A 175 13.84 30.28 -9.20
C LEU A 175 14.88 31.36 -9.54
N PRO A 176 15.31 31.45 -10.82
CA PRO A 176 16.28 32.45 -11.25
C PRO A 176 15.83 33.92 -11.04
N ASP A 177 14.54 34.18 -10.95
CA ASP A 177 13.93 35.49 -10.69
C ASP A 177 13.84 35.84 -9.20
N GLY A 178 14.29 34.96 -8.31
CA GLY A 178 14.30 35.16 -6.86
C GLY A 178 13.04 34.69 -6.12
N GLN A 179 12.02 34.23 -6.81
CA GLN A 179 10.88 33.58 -6.17
C GLN A 179 11.32 32.21 -5.61
N ASN A 180 10.71 31.77 -4.52
CA ASN A 180 10.90 30.43 -3.97
C ASN A 180 9.56 29.70 -3.91
N TYR A 181 9.51 28.47 -4.42
CA TYR A 181 8.35 27.59 -4.36
C TYR A 181 8.58 26.41 -3.41
N LEU A 182 7.50 25.85 -2.90
CA LEU A 182 7.53 24.63 -2.11
C LEU A 182 7.67 23.41 -3.03
N GLY A 183 8.56 22.49 -2.66
CA GLY A 183 8.74 21.19 -3.27
C GLY A 183 9.23 20.23 -2.19
N VAL A 184 8.27 19.66 -1.44
CA VAL A 184 8.58 18.89 -0.23
C VAL A 184 9.39 17.62 -0.50
N PHE A 185 9.38 17.12 -1.72
CA PHE A 185 10.20 15.98 -2.14
C PHE A 185 11.51 16.44 -2.78
N THR A 186 11.41 17.15 -3.90
CA THR A 186 12.58 17.66 -4.64
C THR A 186 12.24 18.97 -5.37
N ASP A 187 13.26 19.65 -5.89
CA ASP A 187 13.11 20.82 -6.77
C ASP A 187 12.43 20.51 -8.12
N GLU A 188 12.36 19.23 -8.49
CA GLU A 188 11.66 18.81 -9.70
C GLU A 188 10.16 18.62 -9.50
N MET A 189 9.70 18.64 -8.23
CA MET A 189 8.33 18.32 -7.80
C MET A 189 7.69 19.47 -7.01
N PRO A 190 7.29 20.59 -7.65
CA PRO A 190 6.62 21.70 -6.98
C PRO A 190 5.25 21.27 -6.44
N ASP A 191 5.00 21.57 -5.15
CA ASP A 191 3.79 21.20 -4.43
C ASP A 191 2.60 22.06 -4.86
N LEU A 192 1.47 21.40 -5.06
CA LEU A 192 0.18 22.05 -5.33
C LEU A 192 -0.40 22.67 -4.06
N ASN A 193 -1.02 23.83 -4.21
CA ASN A 193 -1.66 24.56 -3.12
C ASN A 193 -3.13 24.14 -2.98
N TYR A 194 -3.42 23.27 -2.06
CA TYR A 194 -4.79 22.79 -1.81
C TYR A 194 -5.67 23.78 -1.03
N ASP A 195 -5.15 24.90 -0.55
CA ASP A 195 -5.98 26.01 -0.08
C ASP A 195 -6.73 26.68 -1.25
N ASP A 196 -6.23 26.55 -2.49
CA ASP A 196 -6.95 26.99 -3.70
C ASP A 196 -8.03 25.96 -4.11
N PRO A 197 -9.32 26.35 -4.10
CA PRO A 197 -10.40 25.46 -4.52
C PRO A 197 -10.33 25.04 -6.00
N ALA A 198 -9.60 25.79 -6.85
CA ALA A 198 -9.43 25.40 -8.25
C ALA A 198 -8.50 24.19 -8.39
N VAL A 199 -7.49 24.06 -7.54
CA VAL A 199 -6.61 22.88 -7.45
C VAL A 199 -7.42 21.66 -7.02
N ARG A 200 -8.20 21.79 -5.93
CA ARG A 200 -9.04 20.69 -5.44
C ARG A 200 -10.03 20.21 -6.50
N LYS A 201 -10.71 21.16 -7.16
CA LYS A 201 -11.63 20.85 -8.26
C LYS A 201 -10.92 20.14 -9.41
N GLU A 202 -9.75 20.61 -9.81
CA GLU A 202 -8.98 20.02 -10.92
C GLU A 202 -8.58 18.58 -10.61
N MET A 203 -8.11 18.28 -9.39
CA MET A 203 -7.74 16.91 -9.01
C MET A 203 -8.95 15.98 -8.93
N ILE A 204 -10.10 16.46 -8.46
CA ILE A 204 -11.36 15.70 -8.53
C ILE A 204 -11.74 15.43 -9.99
N ASP A 205 -11.60 16.39 -10.89
CA ASP A 205 -11.89 16.22 -12.31
C ASP A 205 -10.90 15.28 -13.00
N VAL A 206 -9.65 15.20 -12.55
CA VAL A 206 -8.67 14.19 -12.97
C VAL A 206 -9.13 12.79 -12.53
N GLY A 207 -9.52 12.61 -11.28
CA GLY A 207 -10.07 11.34 -10.80
C GLY A 207 -11.29 10.89 -11.61
N LYS A 208 -12.24 11.79 -11.82
CA LYS A 208 -13.43 11.53 -12.67
C LYS A 208 -13.07 11.16 -14.11
N PHE A 209 -12.03 11.77 -14.68
CA PHE A 209 -11.59 11.45 -16.02
C PHE A 209 -11.15 9.99 -16.14
N TRP A 210 -10.34 9.51 -15.20
CA TRP A 210 -9.82 8.14 -15.22
C TRP A 210 -10.89 7.10 -14.88
N LEU A 211 -11.80 7.39 -13.94
CA LEU A 211 -12.95 6.52 -13.68
C LEU A 211 -13.83 6.33 -14.94
N LYS A 212 -14.05 7.39 -15.72
CA LYS A 212 -14.75 7.28 -17.01
C LYS A 212 -13.98 6.45 -18.06
N LYS A 213 -12.69 6.23 -17.87
CA LYS A 213 -11.85 5.34 -18.69
C LYS A 213 -11.87 3.89 -18.18
N GLY A 214 -12.58 3.62 -17.09
CA GLY A 214 -12.80 2.29 -16.54
C GLY A 214 -11.87 1.89 -15.41
N VAL A 215 -11.08 2.81 -14.86
CA VAL A 215 -10.29 2.58 -13.63
C VAL A 215 -11.23 2.22 -12.49
N ASP A 216 -10.86 1.27 -11.65
CA ASP A 216 -11.65 0.82 -10.51
C ASP A 216 -11.32 1.58 -9.21
N GLY A 217 -10.33 2.48 -9.26
CA GLY A 217 -9.92 3.25 -8.09
C GLY A 217 -8.50 3.80 -8.18
N PHE A 218 -7.99 4.27 -7.07
CA PHE A 218 -6.70 4.96 -7.01
C PHE A 218 -5.86 4.54 -5.80
N ARG A 219 -4.55 4.45 -6.02
CA ARG A 219 -3.57 4.60 -4.95
C ARG A 219 -3.19 6.08 -4.87
N LEU A 220 -3.34 6.68 -3.71
CA LEU A 220 -3.02 8.08 -3.48
C LEU A 220 -1.58 8.21 -3.02
N ASP A 221 -0.76 8.79 -3.88
CA ASP A 221 0.63 9.10 -3.60
C ASP A 221 0.74 10.15 -2.50
N ALA A 222 1.64 9.91 -1.54
CA ALA A 222 1.99 10.89 -0.50
C ALA A 222 0.78 11.53 0.19
N ALA A 223 -0.28 10.76 0.47
CA ALA A 223 -1.58 11.27 0.90
C ALA A 223 -1.53 12.17 2.15
N GLN A 224 -0.53 11.99 3.02
CA GLN A 224 -0.34 12.78 4.24
C GLN A 224 0.38 14.12 4.01
N HIS A 225 0.94 14.36 2.81
CA HIS A 225 1.79 15.51 2.54
C HIS A 225 1.09 16.66 1.79
N VAL A 226 -0.20 16.53 1.48
CA VAL A 226 -0.99 17.52 0.74
C VAL A 226 -1.09 18.84 1.52
N TYR A 227 -1.25 18.77 2.84
CA TYR A 227 -1.04 19.88 3.76
C TYR A 227 0.08 19.54 4.73
N LEU A 228 0.89 20.52 5.07
CA LEU A 228 2.10 20.37 5.87
C LEU A 228 2.17 21.39 6.99
N ASP A 229 2.85 21.01 8.07
CA ASP A 229 3.25 21.88 9.15
C ASP A 229 4.73 21.64 9.47
N PHE A 230 5.59 22.54 9.05
CA PHE A 230 7.03 22.47 9.29
C PHE A 230 7.43 22.80 10.74
N GLU A 231 6.52 23.35 11.55
CA GLU A 231 6.77 23.69 12.96
C GLU A 231 6.60 22.47 13.87
N THR A 232 5.80 21.47 13.45
CA THR A 232 5.49 20.27 14.23
C THR A 232 5.57 19.05 13.32
N ASP A 233 6.61 18.30 13.34
CA ASP A 233 6.80 16.96 12.68
C ASP A 233 5.79 16.57 11.58
N TRP A 234 5.24 17.53 10.86
CA TRP A 234 4.31 17.45 9.73
C TRP A 234 2.90 16.91 10.04
N ASN A 235 2.67 16.41 11.25
CA ASN A 235 1.46 15.72 11.65
C ASN A 235 0.73 16.39 12.82
N SER A 236 0.71 17.75 12.90
CA SER A 236 -0.15 18.38 13.89
C SER A 236 -1.62 17.99 13.67
N ALA A 237 -2.41 17.96 14.74
CA ALA A 237 -3.82 17.58 14.65
C ALA A 237 -4.61 18.45 13.64
N SER A 238 -4.24 19.71 13.50
CA SER A 238 -4.88 20.62 12.55
C SER A 238 -4.51 20.31 11.10
N VAL A 239 -3.27 19.86 10.84
CA VAL A 239 -2.84 19.45 9.50
C VAL A 239 -3.43 18.11 9.12
N LEU A 240 -3.47 17.16 10.06
CA LEU A 240 -4.16 15.89 9.85
C LEU A 240 -5.62 16.13 9.44
N GLU A 241 -6.37 16.97 10.18
CA GLU A 241 -7.77 17.25 9.85
C GLU A 241 -7.92 17.91 8.46
N LYS A 242 -7.04 18.83 8.06
CA LYS A 242 -7.04 19.40 6.71
C LYS A 242 -6.82 18.34 5.62
N ASN A 243 -5.88 17.42 5.83
CA ASN A 243 -5.63 16.30 4.92
C ASN A 243 -6.87 15.39 4.82
N LEU A 244 -7.48 15.03 5.94
CA LEU A 244 -8.69 14.22 5.98
C LEU A 244 -9.87 14.92 5.29
N ASP A 245 -10.08 16.22 5.52
CA ASP A 245 -11.13 17.00 4.87
C ASP A 245 -10.98 17.04 3.34
N TRP A 246 -9.74 17.21 2.88
CA TRP A 246 -9.46 17.16 1.44
C TRP A 246 -9.79 15.77 0.86
N TRP A 247 -9.35 14.70 1.48
CA TRP A 247 -9.60 13.36 0.95
C TRP A 247 -11.08 12.97 1.04
N ARG A 248 -11.82 13.43 2.05
CA ARG A 248 -13.28 13.33 2.08
C ARG A 248 -13.94 14.11 0.92
N GLU A 249 -13.43 15.30 0.59
CA GLU A 249 -13.90 16.10 -0.56
C GLU A 249 -13.62 15.38 -1.87
N PHE A 250 -12.40 14.89 -2.07
CA PHE A 250 -12.01 14.11 -3.24
C PHE A 250 -12.91 12.89 -3.42
N HIS A 251 -13.05 12.09 -2.38
CA HIS A 251 -13.85 10.86 -2.39
C HIS A 251 -15.29 11.14 -2.80
N ARG A 252 -15.96 12.09 -2.13
CA ARG A 252 -17.32 12.53 -2.52
C ARG A 252 -17.38 13.01 -3.97
N GLY A 253 -16.33 13.65 -4.43
CA GLY A 253 -16.22 14.13 -5.80
C GLY A 253 -16.23 13.00 -6.81
N ILE A 254 -15.46 11.96 -6.60
CA ILE A 254 -15.34 10.80 -7.50
C ILE A 254 -16.55 9.85 -7.40
N ASP A 255 -17.16 9.70 -6.23
CA ASP A 255 -18.38 8.90 -6.00
C ASP A 255 -19.53 9.31 -6.93
N ALA A 256 -19.55 10.56 -7.36
CA ALA A 256 -20.53 11.04 -8.33
C ALA A 256 -20.39 10.37 -9.72
N VAL A 257 -19.27 9.73 -10.02
CA VAL A 257 -19.02 8.98 -11.27
C VAL A 257 -19.08 7.48 -11.01
N ASP A 258 -18.39 7.02 -9.97
CA ASP A 258 -18.43 5.62 -9.54
C ASP A 258 -18.40 5.54 -8.01
N PRO A 259 -19.51 5.20 -7.35
CA PRO A 259 -19.57 5.06 -5.90
C PRO A 259 -18.83 3.81 -5.37
N HIS A 260 -18.32 2.96 -6.26
CA HIS A 260 -17.54 1.77 -5.93
C HIS A 260 -16.04 1.95 -6.18
N ALA A 261 -15.62 3.16 -6.60
CA ALA A 261 -14.22 3.45 -6.77
C ALA A 261 -13.48 3.28 -5.43
N TRP A 262 -12.47 2.41 -5.43
CA TRP A 262 -11.70 2.10 -4.24
C TRP A 262 -10.46 3.00 -4.12
N VAL A 263 -10.24 3.55 -2.93
CA VAL A 263 -9.16 4.52 -2.70
C VAL A 263 -8.27 4.06 -1.56
N VAL A 264 -7.02 3.72 -1.89
CA VAL A 264 -6.00 3.35 -0.92
C VAL A 264 -4.93 4.44 -0.80
N GLY A 265 -4.65 4.87 0.40
CA GLY A 265 -3.68 5.95 0.65
C GLY A 265 -2.30 5.44 1.03
N GLU A 266 -1.27 6.10 0.49
CA GLU A 266 0.06 6.00 1.06
C GLU A 266 0.19 6.98 2.21
N VAL A 267 0.28 6.42 3.41
CA VAL A 267 0.42 7.16 4.67
C VAL A 267 1.55 6.52 5.49
N TRP A 268 2.65 7.21 5.62
CA TRP A 268 3.79 6.74 6.39
C TRP A 268 3.64 7.13 7.86
N GLN A 269 3.43 6.13 8.72
CA GLN A 269 3.33 6.31 10.16
C GLN A 269 4.20 5.28 10.90
N GLN A 270 4.56 5.61 12.14
CA GLN A 270 5.35 4.70 12.95
C GLN A 270 4.52 3.58 13.57
N TYR A 271 3.25 3.85 13.85
CA TYR A 271 2.34 2.94 14.53
C TYR A 271 1.00 2.84 13.81
N ALA A 272 0.39 1.67 13.84
CA ALA A 272 -0.87 1.41 13.14
C ALA A 272 -2.07 2.24 13.67
N ASP A 273 -2.08 2.62 14.96
CA ASP A 273 -3.11 3.51 15.53
C ASP A 273 -3.09 4.92 14.92
N GLN A 274 -1.94 5.35 14.39
CA GLN A 274 -1.82 6.61 13.66
C GLN A 274 -2.41 6.54 12.23
N LEU A 275 -2.64 5.34 11.70
CA LEU A 275 -3.33 5.11 10.42
C LEU A 275 -4.86 5.14 10.59
N ALA A 276 -5.38 4.78 11.76
CA ALA A 276 -6.81 4.66 12.01
C ALA A 276 -7.64 5.92 11.60
N PRO A 277 -7.23 7.17 11.88
CA PRO A 277 -7.99 8.35 11.47
C PRO A 277 -8.25 8.45 9.97
N TRP A 278 -7.38 7.87 9.14
CA TRP A 278 -7.50 7.91 7.68
C TRP A 278 -8.64 7.05 7.16
N MET A 279 -9.12 6.06 7.93
CA MET A 279 -10.25 5.20 7.56
C MET A 279 -11.59 5.95 7.44
N ASP A 280 -11.67 7.18 7.94
CA ASP A 280 -12.83 8.05 7.76
C ASP A 280 -12.84 8.76 6.39
N ALA A 281 -11.68 8.96 5.79
CA ALA A 281 -11.51 9.68 4.53
C ALA A 281 -11.19 8.76 3.34
N LEU A 282 -10.53 7.63 3.60
CA LEU A 282 -10.07 6.65 2.61
C LEU A 282 -10.75 5.30 2.83
N ASP A 283 -10.68 4.41 1.84
CA ASP A 283 -11.15 3.03 2.03
C ASP A 283 -10.12 2.21 2.80
N ALA A 284 -8.83 2.37 2.49
CA ALA A 284 -7.73 1.72 3.19
C ALA A 284 -6.45 2.57 3.16
N THR A 285 -5.47 2.20 3.97
CA THR A 285 -4.09 2.69 3.87
C THR A 285 -3.12 1.51 3.82
N PHE A 286 -1.94 1.72 3.21
CA PHE A 286 -0.86 0.76 3.35
C PHE A 286 -0.38 0.68 4.80
N ASP A 287 -0.32 -0.53 5.36
CA ASP A 287 0.15 -0.74 6.74
C ASP A 287 1.65 -1.08 6.77
N PHE A 288 2.49 -0.04 6.62
CA PHE A 288 3.94 -0.18 6.73
C PHE A 288 4.41 -0.61 8.14
N PRO A 289 3.81 -0.16 9.25
CA PRO A 289 4.12 -0.67 10.58
C PRO A 289 3.92 -2.18 10.71
N LEU A 290 2.84 -2.71 10.15
CA LEU A 290 2.58 -4.16 10.14
C LEU A 290 3.57 -4.89 9.24
N ALA A 291 3.90 -4.35 8.05
CA ALA A 291 4.92 -4.91 7.15
C ALA A 291 6.26 -5.15 7.88
N MET A 292 6.77 -4.12 8.58
CA MET A 292 8.01 -4.24 9.36
C MET A 292 7.90 -5.32 10.44
N ARG A 293 6.74 -5.45 11.08
CA ARG A 293 6.52 -6.45 12.14
C ARG A 293 6.45 -7.87 11.60
N LEU A 294 5.84 -8.08 10.43
CA LEU A 294 5.79 -9.37 9.72
C LEU A 294 7.21 -9.82 9.33
N ILE A 295 7.97 -8.93 8.69
CA ILE A 295 9.35 -9.21 8.26
C ILE A 295 10.25 -9.52 9.45
N ASP A 296 10.17 -8.71 10.53
CA ASP A 296 10.97 -8.93 11.73
C ASP A 296 10.58 -10.24 12.43
N SER A 297 9.29 -10.59 12.47
CA SER A 297 8.84 -11.89 13.01
C SER A 297 9.43 -13.07 12.24
N ALA A 298 9.41 -13.03 10.91
CA ALA A 298 10.00 -14.06 10.07
C ALA A 298 11.53 -14.12 10.21
N LYS A 299 12.20 -12.97 10.12
CA LYS A 299 13.66 -12.86 10.18
C LYS A 299 14.26 -13.32 11.50
N GLN A 300 13.62 -12.99 12.62
CA GLN A 300 14.08 -13.33 13.97
C GLN A 300 13.52 -14.66 14.47
N GLU A 301 12.73 -15.35 13.66
CA GLU A 301 12.03 -16.59 14.05
C GLU A 301 11.26 -16.43 15.37
N ARG A 302 10.61 -15.30 15.55
CA ARG A 302 9.95 -14.97 16.81
C ARG A 302 8.75 -14.07 16.61
N ASP A 303 7.59 -14.50 17.08
CA ASP A 303 6.37 -13.71 17.07
C ASP A 303 6.56 -12.36 17.80
N ARG A 304 6.15 -11.29 17.14
CA ARG A 304 6.16 -9.91 17.61
C ARG A 304 4.79 -9.46 18.09
N ASP A 305 4.07 -10.33 18.76
CA ASP A 305 2.71 -10.10 19.27
C ASP A 305 1.72 -9.77 18.11
N LEU A 306 1.81 -10.53 17.02
CA LEU A 306 1.01 -10.29 15.81
C LEU A 306 -0.49 -10.38 16.09
N GLY A 307 -0.97 -11.40 16.81
CA GLY A 307 -2.37 -11.54 17.14
C GLY A 307 -2.94 -10.33 17.88
N ALA A 308 -2.25 -9.85 18.93
CA ALA A 308 -2.64 -8.67 19.68
C ALA A 308 -2.55 -7.37 18.84
N THR A 309 -1.58 -7.30 17.94
CA THR A 309 -1.45 -6.16 17.01
C THR A 309 -2.61 -6.12 16.05
N LEU A 310 -2.94 -7.24 15.40
CA LEU A 310 -4.05 -7.35 14.45
C LEU A 310 -5.40 -7.05 15.11
N GLN A 311 -5.64 -7.56 16.33
CA GLN A 311 -6.86 -7.21 17.05
C GLN A 311 -6.98 -5.71 17.25
N ARG A 312 -5.90 -5.04 17.69
CA ARG A 312 -5.91 -3.60 17.93
C ARG A 312 -6.14 -2.82 16.63
N ILE A 313 -5.43 -3.15 15.55
CA ILE A 313 -5.67 -2.57 14.23
C ILE A 313 -7.14 -2.72 13.84
N GLY A 314 -7.68 -3.93 13.97
CA GLY A 314 -9.08 -4.19 13.65
C GLY A 314 -10.07 -3.40 14.50
N ASP A 315 -9.79 -3.20 15.79
CA ASP A 315 -10.65 -2.41 16.68
C ASP A 315 -10.56 -0.90 16.36
N ASP A 316 -9.33 -0.38 16.16
CA ASP A 316 -9.09 1.04 15.87
C ASP A 316 -9.64 1.44 14.49
N TYR A 317 -9.41 0.62 13.45
CA TYR A 317 -9.90 0.89 12.10
C TYR A 317 -11.43 0.84 12.02
N ARG A 318 -12.08 -0.14 12.69
CA ARG A 318 -13.55 -0.15 12.76
C ARG A 318 -14.11 1.04 13.52
N ALA A 319 -13.45 1.48 14.58
CA ALA A 319 -13.88 2.64 15.35
C ALA A 319 -13.83 3.92 14.49
N ALA A 320 -12.74 4.13 13.75
CA ALA A 320 -12.56 5.30 12.88
C ALA A 320 -13.37 5.20 11.57
N GLY A 321 -13.46 4.02 10.98
CA GLY A 321 -14.14 3.74 9.71
C GLY A 321 -15.65 3.45 9.81
N HIS A 322 -16.30 3.89 10.90
CA HIS A 322 -17.74 3.71 11.11
C HIS A 322 -18.22 2.25 11.03
N GLY A 323 -17.46 1.34 11.63
CA GLY A 323 -17.73 -0.09 11.65
C GLY A 323 -17.10 -0.90 10.53
N ARG A 324 -16.53 -0.23 9.51
CA ARG A 324 -15.78 -0.90 8.44
C ARG A 324 -14.37 -1.27 8.92
N PHE A 325 -13.90 -2.41 8.47
CA PHE A 325 -12.49 -2.77 8.55
C PHE A 325 -12.00 -3.00 7.14
N ASP A 326 -11.05 -2.21 6.72
CA ASP A 326 -10.36 -2.39 5.46
C ASP A 326 -8.89 -2.02 5.67
N ASP A 327 -7.99 -2.88 5.23
CA ASP A 327 -6.55 -2.72 5.42
C ASP A 327 -5.83 -3.16 4.16
N ALA A 328 -4.72 -2.51 3.84
CA ALA A 328 -3.88 -2.84 2.70
C ALA A 328 -2.48 -3.29 3.16
N PRO A 329 -2.35 -4.48 3.77
CA PRO A 329 -1.07 -4.99 4.21
C PRO A 329 -0.17 -5.35 3.01
N LEU A 330 1.14 -5.19 3.19
CA LEU A 330 2.18 -5.49 2.20
C LEU A 330 3.43 -5.99 2.92
N LEU A 331 4.41 -6.51 2.17
CA LEU A 331 5.76 -6.75 2.71
C LEU A 331 6.75 -5.71 2.19
N SER A 332 6.67 -5.35 0.93
CA SER A 332 7.49 -4.31 0.32
C SER A 332 6.75 -3.64 -0.84
N ASN A 333 7.27 -2.52 -1.31
CA ASN A 333 6.80 -1.81 -2.49
C ASN A 333 7.99 -1.23 -3.27
N HIS A 334 7.72 -0.39 -4.25
CA HIS A 334 8.73 0.25 -5.11
C HIS A 334 9.66 1.25 -4.38
N ASP A 335 9.36 1.65 -3.13
CA ASP A 335 10.14 2.60 -2.33
C ASP A 335 10.92 1.95 -1.19
N THR A 336 10.60 0.70 -0.86
CA THR A 336 11.26 -0.06 0.20
C THR A 336 12.20 -1.12 -0.38
N GLU A 337 13.20 -1.54 0.39
CA GLU A 337 14.00 -2.71 0.02
C GLU A 337 13.10 -3.92 -0.20
N ARG A 338 13.36 -4.69 -1.27
CA ARG A 338 12.57 -5.89 -1.55
C ARG A 338 12.63 -6.86 -0.38
N VAL A 339 11.51 -7.46 -0.03
CA VAL A 339 11.38 -8.32 1.16
C VAL A 339 12.42 -9.46 1.21
N MET A 340 12.74 -10.09 0.09
CA MET A 340 13.78 -11.12 0.05
C MET A 340 15.17 -10.57 0.45
N SER A 341 15.48 -9.31 0.12
CA SER A 341 16.72 -8.65 0.59
C SER A 341 16.67 -8.38 2.08
N GLN A 342 15.54 -7.90 2.60
CA GLN A 342 15.36 -7.66 4.03
C GLN A 342 15.47 -8.95 4.87
N LEU A 343 15.14 -10.10 4.27
CA LEU A 343 15.25 -11.44 4.86
C LEU A 343 16.61 -12.11 4.57
N ASP A 344 17.62 -11.34 4.14
CA ASP A 344 18.98 -11.82 3.85
C ASP A 344 19.02 -12.97 2.81
N GLY A 345 18.04 -13.04 1.91
CA GLY A 345 17.92 -14.08 0.90
C GLY A 345 17.44 -15.44 1.43
N ASN A 346 16.91 -15.51 2.64
CA ASN A 346 16.44 -16.75 3.24
C ASN A 346 15.05 -17.15 2.70
N ALA A 347 15.00 -18.17 1.87
CA ALA A 347 13.78 -18.65 1.22
C ALA A 347 12.72 -19.20 2.20
N ASP A 348 13.11 -19.78 3.33
CA ASP A 348 12.14 -20.27 4.32
C ASP A 348 11.51 -19.11 5.11
N HIS A 349 12.30 -18.08 5.47
CA HIS A 349 11.77 -16.86 6.06
C HIS A 349 10.82 -16.14 5.07
N MET A 350 11.16 -16.13 3.77
CA MET A 350 10.29 -15.58 2.74
C MET A 350 8.95 -16.29 2.63
N ARG A 351 8.97 -17.64 2.65
CA ARG A 351 7.74 -18.44 2.64
C ARG A 351 6.85 -18.15 3.84
N VAL A 352 7.43 -17.99 5.02
CA VAL A 352 6.68 -17.65 6.24
C VAL A 352 6.14 -16.23 6.19
N ALA A 353 6.92 -15.25 5.73
CA ALA A 353 6.48 -13.87 5.58
C ALA A 353 5.29 -13.78 4.60
N ALA A 354 5.39 -14.43 3.43
CA ALA A 354 4.31 -14.53 2.46
C ALA A 354 3.06 -15.22 3.05
N ALA A 355 3.25 -16.29 3.83
CA ALA A 355 2.14 -16.98 4.47
C ALA A 355 1.44 -16.09 5.51
N MET A 356 2.19 -15.34 6.31
CA MET A 356 1.62 -14.37 7.23
C MET A 356 0.83 -13.30 6.46
N LEU A 357 1.44 -12.64 5.47
CA LEU A 357 0.77 -11.60 4.66
C LEU A 357 -0.55 -12.11 4.06
N LEU A 358 -0.50 -13.25 3.36
CA LEU A 358 -1.64 -13.76 2.59
C LEU A 358 -2.72 -14.45 3.45
N THR A 359 -2.53 -14.54 4.76
CA THR A 359 -3.54 -15.01 5.71
C THR A 359 -4.10 -13.89 6.61
N LEU A 360 -3.66 -12.64 6.41
CA LEU A 360 -4.25 -11.46 7.06
C LEU A 360 -5.60 -11.10 6.45
N PRO A 361 -6.54 -10.52 7.19
CA PRO A 361 -7.73 -9.90 6.60
C PRO A 361 -7.37 -8.64 5.79
N GLY A 362 -8.33 -8.12 5.00
CA GLY A 362 -8.13 -6.95 4.14
C GLY A 362 -7.62 -7.29 2.73
N HIS A 363 -6.90 -6.36 2.11
CA HIS A 363 -6.43 -6.41 0.72
C HIS A 363 -4.90 -6.47 0.64
N PRO A 364 -4.26 -7.65 0.77
CA PRO A 364 -2.81 -7.76 0.66
C PRO A 364 -2.30 -7.31 -0.69
N PHE A 365 -1.19 -6.56 -0.69
CA PHE A 365 -0.45 -6.16 -1.88
C PHE A 365 0.83 -6.96 -2.03
N ILE A 366 1.12 -7.37 -3.27
CA ILE A 366 2.34 -8.05 -3.68
C ILE A 366 3.08 -7.12 -4.64
N TYR A 367 4.33 -6.80 -4.35
CA TYR A 367 5.18 -6.07 -5.28
C TYR A 367 5.70 -7.01 -6.38
N TYR A 368 5.69 -6.60 -7.64
CA TYR A 368 6.07 -7.48 -8.76
C TYR A 368 7.43 -8.15 -8.53
N GLY A 369 7.49 -9.45 -8.80
CA GLY A 369 8.69 -10.26 -8.60
C GLY A 369 8.92 -10.72 -7.14
N GLU A 370 8.07 -10.30 -6.20
CA GLU A 370 8.09 -10.79 -4.82
C GLU A 370 7.83 -12.30 -4.78
N GLU A 371 6.90 -12.77 -5.59
CA GLU A 371 6.55 -14.18 -5.74
C GLU A 371 7.66 -15.05 -6.36
N LEU A 372 8.68 -14.42 -6.93
CA LEU A 372 9.89 -15.08 -7.42
C LEU A 372 11.06 -14.97 -6.44
N GLY A 373 10.90 -14.19 -5.36
CA GLY A 373 11.98 -13.87 -4.46
C GLY A 373 13.04 -12.96 -5.06
N MET A 374 12.68 -12.05 -5.98
CA MET A 374 13.58 -11.02 -6.49
C MET A 374 14.11 -10.19 -5.34
N ARG A 375 15.41 -9.91 -5.36
CA ARG A 375 16.11 -9.02 -4.42
C ARG A 375 16.28 -7.63 -5.01
N GLY A 376 16.51 -6.66 -4.17
CA GLY A 376 16.83 -5.28 -4.53
C GLY A 376 17.00 -4.44 -3.28
N GLN A 377 17.97 -3.52 -3.31
CA GLN A 377 18.28 -2.55 -2.25
C GLN A 377 18.47 -1.18 -2.88
N LYS A 378 18.39 -0.11 -2.09
CA LYS A 378 18.67 1.24 -2.59
C LYS A 378 19.99 1.31 -3.38
N PRO A 379 20.12 2.13 -4.42
CA PRO A 379 19.20 3.19 -4.86
C PRO A 379 17.96 2.66 -5.57
N ASP A 380 16.93 3.51 -5.73
CA ASP A 380 15.60 3.14 -6.26
C ASP A 380 15.59 2.37 -7.57
N PRO A 381 16.42 2.66 -8.59
CA PRO A 381 16.44 1.84 -9.79
C PRO A 381 16.67 0.34 -9.53
N HIS A 382 17.48 0.01 -8.50
CA HIS A 382 17.73 -1.39 -8.11
C HIS A 382 16.56 -2.05 -7.38
N LEU A 383 15.64 -1.26 -6.81
CA LEU A 383 14.37 -1.79 -6.27
C LEU A 383 13.38 -2.11 -7.39
N ARG A 384 13.53 -1.40 -8.52
CA ARG A 384 12.59 -1.35 -9.64
C ARG A 384 13.14 -2.04 -10.90
N GLU A 385 14.09 -2.96 -10.72
CA GLU A 385 14.69 -3.75 -11.82
C GLU A 385 13.65 -4.48 -12.65
N PRO A 386 13.95 -4.77 -13.95
CA PRO A 386 13.06 -5.52 -14.82
C PRO A 386 12.60 -6.86 -14.23
N MET A 387 11.32 -7.18 -14.45
CA MET A 387 10.74 -8.47 -14.09
C MET A 387 11.48 -9.60 -14.80
N ARG A 388 11.80 -10.66 -14.08
CA ARG A 388 12.57 -11.80 -14.57
C ARG A 388 11.66 -12.85 -15.22
N TRP A 389 11.42 -12.72 -16.51
CA TRP A 389 10.56 -13.66 -17.23
C TRP A 389 11.29 -14.96 -17.62
N TYR A 390 12.57 -14.89 -17.97
CA TYR A 390 13.31 -16.02 -18.53
C TYR A 390 14.58 -16.33 -17.75
N ARG A 391 14.94 -17.63 -17.69
CA ARG A 391 16.16 -18.11 -17.02
C ARG A 391 17.45 -17.52 -17.61
N ALA A 392 17.44 -17.27 -18.92
CA ALA A 392 18.62 -16.73 -19.61
C ALA A 392 18.88 -15.26 -19.26
N GLY A 393 17.99 -14.60 -18.54
CA GLY A 393 18.08 -13.18 -18.25
C GLY A 393 17.92 -12.30 -19.49
N LYS A 394 17.39 -12.86 -20.55
CA LYS A 394 17.02 -12.19 -21.79
C LYS A 394 16.07 -13.06 -22.58
N GLY A 395 15.05 -12.43 -23.12
CA GLY A 395 14.04 -13.09 -23.92
C GLY A 395 13.07 -12.10 -24.52
N PRO A 396 12.11 -12.55 -25.35
CA PRO A 396 11.12 -11.66 -25.91
C PRO A 396 10.37 -10.87 -24.83
N GLY A 397 10.41 -9.55 -24.91
CA GLY A 397 9.68 -8.68 -24.01
C GLY A 397 10.32 -8.43 -22.64
N GLU A 398 11.52 -8.90 -22.35
CA GLU A 398 12.24 -8.46 -21.15
C GLU A 398 12.71 -7.02 -21.32
N PRO A 399 12.32 -6.08 -20.43
CA PRO A 399 12.82 -4.72 -20.45
C PRO A 399 14.33 -4.68 -20.15
N THR A 400 15.02 -3.68 -20.68
CA THR A 400 16.48 -3.53 -20.54
C THR A 400 16.91 -2.12 -20.13
N TRP A 401 15.95 -1.30 -19.64
CA TRP A 401 16.20 0.07 -19.20
C TRP A 401 17.12 0.14 -17.97
N GLU A 402 17.17 -0.92 -17.18
CA GLU A 402 18.02 -1.08 -15.99
C GLU A 402 18.60 -2.52 -16.00
N GLY A 403 19.79 -2.67 -15.42
CA GLY A 403 20.45 -3.97 -15.22
C GLY A 403 20.03 -4.62 -13.91
N TRP A 404 20.29 -5.92 -13.78
CA TRP A 404 20.08 -6.65 -12.53
C TRP A 404 21.29 -6.53 -11.63
N SER A 405 21.15 -5.85 -10.49
CA SER A 405 22.23 -5.56 -9.54
C SER A 405 22.30 -6.56 -8.38
N ALA A 406 21.17 -7.18 -8.01
CA ALA A 406 21.05 -7.98 -6.79
C ALA A 406 21.76 -9.33 -6.83
N GLY A 407 22.29 -9.75 -7.97
CA GLY A 407 23.01 -11.01 -8.13
C GLY A 407 22.14 -12.26 -7.99
N ASP A 408 20.84 -12.15 -8.26
CA ASP A 408 19.94 -13.29 -8.30
C ASP A 408 20.35 -14.25 -9.44
N GLY A 409 20.25 -15.56 -9.16
CA GLY A 409 20.58 -16.58 -10.16
C GLY A 409 19.47 -16.82 -11.17
N PRO A 410 19.72 -17.63 -12.21
CA PRO A 410 18.73 -17.99 -13.24
C PRO A 410 17.49 -18.70 -12.70
N ALA A 411 17.54 -19.22 -11.48
CA ALA A 411 16.40 -19.86 -10.82
C ALA A 411 15.30 -18.85 -10.44
N VAL A 412 15.67 -17.60 -10.19
CA VAL A 412 14.73 -16.49 -9.90
C VAL A 412 14.18 -15.96 -11.22
N SER A 413 13.23 -16.68 -11.79
CA SER A 413 12.53 -16.28 -13.01
C SER A 413 11.22 -17.03 -13.16
N VAL A 414 10.22 -16.43 -13.81
CA VAL A 414 8.93 -17.07 -14.09
C VAL A 414 9.14 -18.41 -14.82
N GLU A 415 9.98 -18.43 -15.86
CA GLU A 415 10.25 -19.67 -16.62
C GLU A 415 10.83 -20.80 -15.77
N ALA A 416 11.66 -20.48 -14.78
CA ALA A 416 12.25 -21.49 -13.92
C ALA A 416 11.23 -22.00 -12.89
N GLU A 417 10.51 -21.09 -12.26
CA GLU A 417 9.64 -21.40 -11.14
C GLU A 417 8.32 -22.04 -11.56
N GLU A 418 7.80 -21.74 -12.75
CA GLU A 418 6.64 -22.45 -13.30
C GLU A 418 6.88 -23.96 -13.54
N LYS A 419 8.13 -24.37 -13.60
CA LYS A 419 8.53 -25.79 -13.79
C LYS A 419 8.91 -26.49 -12.50
N ASP A 420 8.91 -25.77 -11.37
CA ASP A 420 9.26 -26.30 -10.05
C ASP A 420 8.05 -26.26 -9.09
N PRO A 421 7.42 -27.41 -8.80
CA PRO A 421 6.30 -27.47 -7.86
C PRO A 421 6.63 -27.06 -6.41
N GLY A 422 7.91 -26.92 -6.08
CA GLY A 422 8.38 -26.44 -4.79
C GLY A 422 8.77 -24.96 -4.78
N SER A 423 8.55 -24.25 -5.89
CA SER A 423 8.95 -22.86 -6.09
C SER A 423 8.23 -21.90 -5.16
N LEU A 424 8.76 -20.69 -5.04
CA LEU A 424 8.12 -19.61 -4.31
C LEU A 424 6.85 -19.13 -5.05
N LEU A 425 6.86 -19.12 -6.38
CA LEU A 425 5.70 -18.82 -7.21
C LEU A 425 4.52 -19.77 -6.91
N ASP A 426 4.79 -21.06 -6.82
CA ASP A 426 3.75 -22.06 -6.49
C ASP A 426 3.24 -21.90 -5.05
N TRP A 427 4.13 -21.49 -4.14
CA TRP A 427 3.78 -21.14 -2.77
C TRP A 427 2.81 -19.96 -2.69
N TYR A 428 3.06 -18.89 -3.43
CA TYR A 428 2.15 -17.73 -3.53
C TYR A 428 0.81 -18.13 -4.12
N ARG A 429 0.78 -18.91 -5.21
CA ARG A 429 -0.46 -19.43 -5.81
C ARG A 429 -1.29 -20.24 -4.81
N MET A 430 -0.64 -21.11 -4.06
CA MET A 430 -1.30 -21.89 -3.01
C MET A 430 -1.94 -21.00 -1.94
N LEU A 431 -1.21 -20.03 -1.42
CA LEU A 431 -1.69 -19.14 -0.36
C LEU A 431 -2.81 -18.22 -0.85
N ILE A 432 -2.73 -17.69 -2.06
CA ILE A 432 -3.81 -16.90 -2.68
C ILE A 432 -5.05 -17.77 -2.86
N GLY A 433 -4.86 -19.04 -3.23
CA GLY A 433 -5.93 -20.04 -3.29
C GLY A 433 -6.62 -20.23 -1.93
N TRP A 434 -5.87 -20.24 -0.81
CA TRP A 434 -6.46 -20.33 0.53
C TRP A 434 -7.39 -19.16 0.83
N ARG A 435 -6.98 -17.93 0.50
CA ARG A 435 -7.82 -16.74 0.67
C ARG A 435 -9.12 -16.83 -0.11
N ARG A 436 -9.07 -17.35 -1.34
CA ARG A 436 -10.26 -17.56 -2.17
C ARG A 436 -11.22 -18.57 -1.52
N ASP A 437 -10.68 -19.65 -0.96
CA ASP A 437 -11.45 -20.78 -0.44
C ASP A 437 -11.99 -20.53 0.99
N ILE A 438 -11.36 -19.65 1.76
CA ILE A 438 -11.70 -19.37 3.17
C ILE A 438 -12.09 -17.89 3.33
N PRO A 439 -13.39 -17.57 3.40
CA PRO A 439 -13.87 -16.19 3.54
C PRO A 439 -13.27 -15.43 4.74
N ALA A 440 -13.10 -16.09 5.88
CA ALA A 440 -12.52 -15.50 7.08
C ALA A 440 -11.13 -14.87 6.86
N LEU A 441 -10.33 -15.38 5.90
CA LEU A 441 -9.03 -14.77 5.55
C LEU A 441 -9.18 -13.44 4.82
N ARG A 442 -10.35 -13.09 4.31
CA ARG A 442 -10.62 -11.82 3.65
C ARG A 442 -11.33 -10.84 4.55
N ASP A 443 -12.40 -11.32 5.17
CA ASP A 443 -13.43 -10.47 5.79
C ASP A 443 -13.52 -10.71 7.31
N GLY A 444 -12.73 -11.66 7.86
CA GLY A 444 -12.78 -12.05 9.26
C GLY A 444 -12.26 -10.95 10.19
N VAL A 445 -12.86 -10.88 11.37
CA VAL A 445 -12.49 -9.92 12.41
C VAL A 445 -11.32 -10.48 13.22
N PRO A 446 -10.15 -9.84 13.22
CA PRO A 446 -8.99 -10.36 13.92
C PRO A 446 -9.16 -10.33 15.44
N ARG A 447 -8.71 -11.42 16.09
CA ARG A 447 -8.65 -11.58 17.52
C ARG A 447 -7.29 -12.10 17.95
N ASP A 448 -6.87 -11.68 19.11
CA ASP A 448 -5.61 -12.14 19.71
C ASP A 448 -5.72 -13.63 20.09
N TRP A 449 -4.80 -14.42 19.60
CA TRP A 449 -4.56 -15.78 20.06
C TRP A 449 -3.19 -15.85 20.69
N ARG A 450 -3.14 -15.96 22.02
CA ARG A 450 -1.86 -16.04 22.74
C ARG A 450 -1.48 -17.47 23.04
N ASP A 451 -0.33 -17.86 22.52
CA ASP A 451 0.41 -19.02 22.96
C ASP A 451 1.69 -18.55 23.68
N ALA A 452 2.15 -19.37 24.65
CA ALA A 452 3.43 -19.13 25.33
C ALA A 452 4.63 -19.37 24.39
N ASN A 453 4.40 -20.06 23.29
CA ASN A 453 5.42 -20.41 22.32
C ASN A 453 5.68 -19.29 21.31
N ARG A 454 6.62 -18.44 21.60
CA ARG A 454 7.01 -17.30 20.73
C ARG A 454 7.62 -17.72 19.38
N ARG A 455 7.77 -19.00 19.10
CA ARG A 455 8.18 -19.53 17.77
C ARG A 455 6.99 -19.72 16.84
N VAL A 456 5.79 -19.47 17.30
CA VAL A 456 4.58 -19.53 16.50
C VAL A 456 3.87 -18.20 16.53
N ALA A 457 3.61 -17.64 15.36
CA ALA A 457 2.68 -16.52 15.19
C ALA A 457 1.27 -17.09 15.03
N ALA A 458 0.30 -16.52 15.75
CA ALA A 458 -1.06 -17.01 15.77
C ALA A 458 -2.08 -15.89 15.96
N TRP A 459 -3.23 -16.03 15.28
CA TRP A 459 -4.40 -15.18 15.45
C TRP A 459 -5.67 -15.92 15.08
N GLU A 460 -6.77 -15.47 15.63
CA GLU A 460 -8.10 -15.94 15.32
C GLU A 460 -8.79 -14.93 14.40
N LEU A 461 -9.61 -15.39 13.48
CA LEU A 461 -10.46 -14.56 12.64
C LEU A 461 -11.91 -14.99 12.85
N ASP A 462 -12.71 -14.11 13.47
CA ASP A 462 -14.14 -14.33 13.63
C ASP A 462 -14.86 -14.06 12.32
N ASP A 463 -15.67 -15.01 11.86
CA ASP A 463 -16.40 -14.89 10.60
C ASP A 463 -17.79 -15.54 10.69
N ALA A 464 -18.75 -15.00 9.95
CA ALA A 464 -20.13 -15.51 9.92
C ALA A 464 -20.23 -16.96 9.41
N HIS A 465 -19.23 -17.42 8.66
CA HIS A 465 -19.14 -18.81 8.14
C HIS A 465 -18.36 -19.76 9.07
N GLY A 466 -17.90 -19.26 10.19
CA GLY A 466 -17.17 -19.98 11.22
C GLY A 466 -15.77 -19.42 11.46
N ASP A 467 -15.43 -19.31 12.74
CA ASP A 467 -14.14 -18.78 13.17
C ASP A 467 -13.00 -19.69 12.72
N VAL A 468 -11.88 -19.09 12.37
CA VAL A 468 -10.67 -19.82 12.01
C VAL A 468 -9.49 -19.39 12.87
N LEU A 469 -8.63 -20.36 13.19
CA LEU A 469 -7.33 -20.13 13.83
C LEU A 469 -6.24 -20.26 12.77
N VAL A 470 -5.45 -19.19 12.63
CA VAL A 470 -4.30 -19.15 11.72
C VAL A 470 -3.02 -19.32 12.53
N LEU A 471 -2.15 -20.22 12.09
CA LEU A 471 -0.91 -20.56 12.78
C LEU A 471 0.27 -20.61 11.81
N HIS A 472 1.41 -20.01 12.21
CA HIS A 472 2.67 -20.02 11.45
C HIS A 472 3.82 -20.40 12.38
N ASN A 473 4.47 -21.52 12.10
CA ASN A 473 5.75 -21.84 12.71
C ASN A 473 6.85 -21.00 12.08
N LEU A 474 7.41 -20.09 12.85
CA LEU A 474 8.44 -19.15 12.41
C LEU A 474 9.85 -19.77 12.41
N SER A 475 10.01 -21.03 12.85
CA SER A 475 11.32 -21.61 13.15
C SER A 475 11.65 -22.87 12.35
N GLY A 476 12.94 -23.16 12.23
CA GLY A 476 13.48 -24.37 11.61
C GLY A 476 13.29 -25.65 12.43
N LYS A 477 12.40 -25.67 13.44
CA LYS A 477 12.09 -26.85 14.25
C LYS A 477 10.57 -27.06 14.32
N PRO A 478 10.08 -28.32 14.40
CA PRO A 478 8.66 -28.56 14.62
C PRO A 478 8.17 -27.89 15.91
N GLN A 479 6.94 -27.37 15.88
CA GLN A 479 6.28 -26.74 17.02
C GLN A 479 4.91 -27.37 17.24
N THR A 480 4.57 -27.67 18.49
CA THR A 480 3.26 -28.20 18.87
C THR A 480 2.52 -27.16 19.69
N ILE A 481 1.28 -26.86 19.31
CA ILE A 481 0.39 -25.90 19.93
C ILE A 481 -0.77 -26.66 20.56
N ALA A 482 -0.99 -26.46 21.84
CA ALA A 482 -2.17 -27.02 22.52
C ALA A 482 -3.43 -26.24 22.11
N LEU A 483 -4.48 -26.97 21.76
CA LEU A 483 -5.77 -26.39 21.39
C LEU A 483 -6.78 -26.53 22.53
N PRO A 484 -7.68 -25.55 22.73
CA PRO A 484 -8.78 -25.66 23.69
C PRO A 484 -9.70 -26.81 23.29
N ALA A 485 -10.17 -27.55 24.29
CA ALA A 485 -11.11 -28.63 24.06
C ALA A 485 -12.34 -28.14 23.27
N ARG A 486 -12.65 -28.83 22.18
CA ARG A 486 -13.81 -28.58 21.31
C ARG A 486 -13.77 -27.30 20.45
N ARG A 487 -12.60 -26.63 20.33
CA ARG A 487 -12.39 -25.56 19.35
C ARG A 487 -11.29 -25.95 18.39
N PHE A 488 -11.42 -25.57 17.13
CA PHE A 488 -10.40 -25.75 16.08
C PHE A 488 -10.00 -27.21 15.88
N HIS A 489 -10.99 -28.07 15.71
CA HIS A 489 -10.82 -29.53 15.59
C HIS A 489 -10.73 -30.02 14.13
N LYS A 490 -10.79 -29.11 13.16
CA LYS A 490 -10.73 -29.41 11.73
C LYS A 490 -9.60 -28.65 11.08
N LEU A 491 -8.65 -29.35 10.49
CA LEU A 491 -7.58 -28.78 9.68
C LEU A 491 -8.14 -28.44 8.29
N LEU A 492 -8.28 -27.15 7.98
CA LEU A 492 -8.81 -26.67 6.70
C LEU A 492 -7.73 -26.63 5.63
N LYS A 493 -6.57 -26.05 5.96
CA LYS A 493 -5.43 -25.90 5.07
C LYS A 493 -4.13 -26.09 5.86
N HIS A 494 -3.10 -26.56 5.16
CA HIS A 494 -1.74 -26.64 5.68
C HIS A 494 -0.73 -26.53 4.54
N SER A 495 0.42 -25.92 4.80
CA SER A 495 1.44 -25.65 3.80
C SER A 495 2.50 -26.75 3.69
N ARG A 496 2.54 -27.71 4.64
CA ARG A 496 3.49 -28.82 4.70
C ARG A 496 2.75 -30.11 4.99
N ALA A 497 3.08 -31.17 4.25
CA ALA A 497 2.35 -32.44 4.31
C ALA A 497 2.42 -33.16 5.67
N ASP A 498 3.47 -32.91 6.45
CA ASP A 498 3.70 -33.46 7.79
C ASP A 498 3.06 -32.63 8.92
N THR A 499 2.19 -31.67 8.60
CA THR A 499 1.31 -31.04 9.57
C THR A 499 0.31 -32.06 10.12
N SER A 500 0.19 -32.16 11.45
CA SER A 500 -0.74 -33.08 12.08
C SER A 500 -1.62 -32.38 13.12
N LEU A 501 -2.87 -32.82 13.19
CA LEU A 501 -3.86 -32.40 14.18
C LEU A 501 -4.27 -33.66 14.96
N ASP A 502 -4.00 -33.71 16.26
CA ASP A 502 -4.52 -34.71 17.18
C ASP A 502 -5.58 -34.09 18.10
N GLY A 503 -6.27 -34.89 18.91
CA GLY A 503 -7.41 -34.40 19.70
C GLY A 503 -7.10 -33.27 20.71
N ASN A 504 -5.84 -32.95 20.95
CA ASN A 504 -5.38 -31.98 21.95
C ASN A 504 -4.44 -30.91 21.41
N GLY A 505 -4.01 -30.97 20.15
CA GLY A 505 -3.09 -30.02 19.61
C GLY A 505 -2.78 -30.18 18.13
N VAL A 506 -2.09 -29.21 17.58
CA VAL A 506 -1.58 -29.21 16.21
C VAL A 506 -0.07 -29.14 16.22
N THR A 507 0.58 -29.98 15.44
CA THR A 507 2.02 -29.97 15.21
C THR A 507 2.31 -29.38 13.83
N LEU A 508 3.05 -28.27 13.81
CA LEU A 508 3.52 -27.60 12.62
C LEU A 508 4.97 -28.00 12.35
N PRO A 509 5.30 -28.49 11.17
CA PRO A 509 6.67 -28.72 10.76
C PRO A 509 7.45 -27.39 10.62
N PRO A 510 8.78 -27.45 10.39
CA PRO A 510 9.60 -26.25 10.20
C PRO A 510 8.99 -25.31 9.14
N TYR A 511 8.82 -24.03 9.50
CA TYR A 511 8.27 -22.98 8.65
C TYR A 511 6.91 -23.37 8.02
N GLY A 512 6.15 -24.21 8.70
CA GLY A 512 4.83 -24.65 8.28
C GLY A 512 3.73 -23.70 8.77
N SER A 513 2.68 -23.59 7.96
CA SER A 513 1.48 -22.81 8.28
C SER A 513 0.25 -23.71 8.24
N ALA A 514 -0.74 -23.42 9.10
CA ALA A 514 -2.00 -24.15 9.14
C ALA A 514 -3.17 -23.21 9.44
N ILE A 515 -4.34 -23.57 8.92
CA ILE A 515 -5.62 -22.93 9.21
C ILE A 515 -6.57 -24.00 9.72
N LEU A 516 -7.12 -23.76 10.92
CA LEU A 516 -8.04 -24.65 11.60
C LEU A 516 -9.41 -23.99 11.79
N GLN A 517 -10.44 -24.84 11.87
CA GLN A 517 -11.82 -24.44 12.19
C GLN A 517 -12.41 -25.33 13.29
#